data_ad76ada12343f82049a3e9992ebfd7e6
#
_entry.id   ad76ada12343f82049a3e9992ebfd7e6
#
_cell.length_a   1.000
_cell.length_b   1.000
_cell.length_c   1.000
_cell.angle_alpha   90.00
_cell.angle_beta   90.00
_cell.angle_gamma   90.00
#
_symmetry.space_group_name_H-M   'P 1'
#
loop_
_entity.id
_entity.type
_entity.pdbx_description
1 polymer ?
#
loop_
_entity_poly.entity_id
_entity_poly.type
_entity_poly.pdbx_seq_one_letter_code
_entity_poly.pdbx_strand_id
1 'polypeptide(L)'
;MLAIGLDPSFADLSAFPTLSVDLVRAYIDDQIDRLRANGLDTDSCLVDRGESAERVIEQALQSKRYDCIVIGAGLRQPPELLPLFEKVINLVHQLAPHSRIAFNSTPADTLEAVQRWMAVD
;
A
#
# COMPACT_ATOMS: atom_id res chain seq x y z
N MET A 1 0.81 -2.84 11.13
CA MET A 1 1.35 -2.10 9.99
C MET A 1 0.23 -1.63 9.07
N LEU A 2 0.49 -0.68 8.22
CA LEU A 2 -0.49 -0.16 7.28
C LEU A 2 -0.04 -0.43 5.84
N ALA A 3 -0.91 -0.99 5.01
CA ALA A 3 -0.67 -1.20 3.60
C ALA A 3 -1.50 -0.18 2.79
N ILE A 4 -0.82 0.78 2.18
CA ILE A 4 -1.44 1.81 1.35
C ILE A 4 -1.28 1.40 -0.12
N GLY A 5 -2.38 1.35 -0.85
CA GLY A 5 -2.36 0.95 -2.25
C GLY A 5 -3.48 1.57 -3.05
N LEU A 6 -3.34 1.49 -4.37
CA LEU A 6 -4.40 1.86 -5.29
C LEU A 6 -5.46 0.77 -5.29
N ASP A 7 -6.72 1.14 -5.12
CA ASP A 7 -7.81 0.17 -5.27
C ASP A 7 -7.75 -0.37 -6.71
N PRO A 8 -7.76 -1.71 -6.90
CA PRO A 8 -7.63 -2.30 -8.23
C PRO A 8 -8.68 -1.83 -9.24
N SER A 9 -9.86 -1.39 -8.79
CA SER A 9 -10.89 -0.85 -9.68
C SER A 9 -10.45 0.43 -10.39
N PHE A 10 -9.42 1.12 -9.89
CA PHE A 10 -8.88 2.33 -10.49
C PHE A 10 -7.59 2.08 -11.29
N ALA A 11 -7.09 0.84 -11.32
CA ALA A 11 -5.86 0.50 -12.02
C ALA A 11 -6.11 0.38 -13.53
N ASP A 12 -5.13 0.84 -14.32
CA ASP A 12 -5.11 0.58 -15.77
C ASP A 12 -4.38 -0.75 -16.01
N LEU A 13 -5.13 -1.79 -16.32
CA LEU A 13 -4.58 -3.12 -16.56
C LEU A 13 -4.46 -3.45 -18.05
N SER A 14 -4.60 -2.46 -18.94
CA SER A 14 -4.59 -2.67 -20.39
C SER A 14 -3.27 -3.27 -20.90
N ALA A 15 -2.14 -2.98 -20.24
CA ALA A 15 -0.84 -3.53 -20.58
C ALA A 15 -0.60 -4.94 -20.00
N PHE A 16 -1.53 -5.49 -19.21
CA PHE A 16 -1.39 -6.75 -18.51
C PHE A 16 -2.60 -7.65 -18.78
N PRO A 17 -2.69 -8.27 -19.99
CA PRO A 17 -3.90 -9.00 -20.39
C PRO A 17 -4.23 -10.22 -19.53
N THR A 18 -3.26 -10.71 -18.74
CA THR A 18 -3.49 -11.83 -17.82
C THR A 18 -4.00 -11.39 -16.45
N LEU A 19 -4.04 -10.07 -16.17
CA LEU A 19 -4.53 -9.54 -14.90
C LEU A 19 -5.95 -9.03 -15.03
N SER A 20 -6.73 -9.22 -13.98
CA SER A 20 -8.06 -8.63 -13.82
C SER A 20 -8.11 -7.91 -12.48
N VAL A 21 -9.11 -7.05 -12.30
CA VAL A 21 -9.36 -6.38 -11.02
C VAL A 21 -9.50 -7.40 -9.89
N ASP A 22 -10.28 -8.46 -10.13
CA ASP A 22 -10.51 -9.50 -9.12
C ASP A 22 -9.24 -10.25 -8.77
N LEU A 23 -8.39 -10.55 -9.76
CA LEU A 23 -7.13 -11.25 -9.52
C LEU A 23 -6.16 -10.38 -8.71
N VAL A 24 -6.03 -9.10 -9.06
CA VAL A 24 -5.16 -8.17 -8.31
C VAL A 24 -5.66 -8.03 -6.87
N ARG A 25 -6.98 -7.91 -6.68
CA ARG A 25 -7.57 -7.84 -5.35
C ARG A 25 -7.29 -9.09 -4.53
N ALA A 26 -7.34 -10.27 -5.17
CA ALA A 26 -7.01 -11.53 -4.51
C ALA A 26 -5.55 -11.59 -4.07
N TYR A 27 -4.61 -11.07 -4.88
CA TYR A 27 -3.20 -10.97 -4.47
C TYR A 27 -3.03 -10.06 -3.27
N ILE A 28 -3.70 -8.92 -3.26
CA ILE A 28 -3.64 -7.99 -2.12
C ILE A 28 -4.16 -8.66 -0.85
N ASP A 29 -5.31 -9.28 -0.92
CA ASP A 29 -5.91 -9.97 0.24
C ASP A 29 -5.03 -11.10 0.75
N ASP A 30 -4.41 -11.88 -0.14
CA ASP A 30 -3.48 -12.94 0.23
C ASP A 30 -2.27 -12.38 0.99
N GLN A 31 -1.71 -11.28 0.52
CA GLN A 31 -0.56 -10.67 1.19
C GLN A 31 -0.92 -10.10 2.56
N ILE A 32 -2.09 -9.49 2.70
CA ILE A 32 -2.58 -9.03 4.00
C ILE A 32 -2.71 -10.21 4.97
N ASP A 33 -3.27 -11.31 4.51
CA ASP A 33 -3.41 -12.53 5.32
C ASP A 33 -2.05 -13.09 5.73
N ARG A 34 -1.06 -13.08 4.83
CA ARG A 34 0.31 -13.53 5.12
C ARG A 34 0.99 -12.65 6.16
N LEU A 35 0.80 -11.34 6.08
CA LEU A 35 1.34 -10.40 7.07
C LEU A 35 0.75 -10.69 8.45
N ARG A 36 -0.56 -10.88 8.52
CA ARG A 36 -1.23 -11.22 9.77
C ARG A 36 -0.78 -12.57 10.31
N ALA A 37 -0.61 -13.56 9.44
CA ALA A 37 -0.14 -14.89 9.82
C ALA A 37 1.30 -14.88 10.37
N ASN A 38 2.09 -13.85 10.00
CA ASN A 38 3.46 -13.66 10.47
C ASN A 38 3.54 -12.73 11.69
N GLY A 39 2.42 -12.51 12.38
CA GLY A 39 2.38 -11.76 13.63
C GLY A 39 2.25 -10.26 13.50
N LEU A 40 2.00 -9.76 12.29
CA LEU A 40 1.84 -8.32 12.06
C LEU A 40 0.37 -7.94 12.02
N ASP A 41 -0.04 -7.09 12.96
CA ASP A 41 -1.37 -6.49 12.95
C ASP A 41 -1.46 -5.51 11.78
N THR A 42 -2.20 -5.88 10.74
CA THR A 42 -2.16 -5.22 9.45
C THR A 42 -3.53 -4.65 9.08
N ASP A 43 -3.53 -3.36 8.74
CA ASP A 43 -4.68 -2.68 8.15
C ASP A 43 -4.40 -2.37 6.68
N SER A 44 -5.44 -2.43 5.87
CA SER A 44 -5.38 -2.09 4.46
C SER A 44 -6.01 -0.72 4.23
N CYS A 45 -5.38 0.09 3.38
CA CYS A 45 -5.87 1.41 2.98
C CYS A 45 -5.79 1.52 1.46
N LEU A 46 -6.86 1.11 0.80
CA LEU A 46 -6.96 1.21 -0.66
C LEU A 46 -7.63 2.53 -1.03
N VAL A 47 -7.05 3.23 -2.00
CA VAL A 47 -7.45 4.60 -2.35
C VAL A 47 -7.76 4.72 -3.83
N ASP A 48 -8.45 5.80 -4.19
CA ASP A 48 -8.72 6.19 -5.57
C ASP A 48 -7.51 6.91 -6.19
N ARG A 49 -7.69 7.51 -7.36
CA ARG A 49 -6.60 8.14 -8.11
C ARG A 49 -6.29 9.57 -7.66
N GLY A 50 -6.86 10.04 -6.56
CA GLY A 50 -6.55 11.33 -5.96
C GLY A 50 -7.73 12.15 -5.46
N GLU A 51 -8.97 11.81 -5.81
CA GLU A 51 -10.14 12.60 -5.40
C GLU A 51 -10.36 12.57 -3.89
N SER A 52 -10.24 11.39 -3.27
CA SER A 52 -10.39 11.23 -1.82
C SER A 52 -9.16 10.62 -1.16
N ALA A 53 -8.15 10.23 -1.93
CA ALA A 53 -6.99 9.49 -1.44
C ALA A 53 -6.29 10.18 -0.29
N GLU A 54 -6.02 11.49 -0.41
CA GLU A 54 -5.31 12.26 0.62
C GLU A 54 -6.06 12.20 1.95
N ARG A 55 -7.37 12.45 1.94
CA ARG A 55 -8.19 12.43 3.14
C ARG A 55 -8.24 11.04 3.78
N VAL A 56 -8.39 10.01 2.96
CA VAL A 56 -8.46 8.62 3.44
C VAL A 56 -7.15 8.20 4.10
N ILE A 57 -6.02 8.53 3.47
CA ILE A 57 -4.69 8.23 4.02
C ILE A 57 -4.45 9.01 5.30
N GLU A 58 -4.78 10.29 5.32
CA GLU A 58 -4.63 11.13 6.50
C GLU A 58 -5.42 10.57 7.68
N GLN A 59 -6.67 10.16 7.46
CA GLN A 59 -7.48 9.53 8.49
C GLN A 59 -6.85 8.23 9.00
N ALA A 60 -6.33 7.40 8.11
CA ALA A 60 -5.67 6.15 8.50
C ALA A 60 -4.42 6.42 9.35
N LEU A 61 -3.59 7.39 8.95
CA LEU A 61 -2.36 7.73 9.68
C LEU A 61 -2.64 8.35 11.04
N GLN A 62 -3.77 9.03 11.19
CA GLN A 62 -4.17 9.64 12.46
C GLN A 62 -4.91 8.68 13.39
N SER A 63 -5.43 7.56 12.87
CA SER A 63 -6.24 6.61 13.63
C SER A 63 -5.44 5.82 14.65
N LYS A 64 -4.20 5.48 14.32
CA LYS A 64 -3.28 4.79 15.22
C LYS A 64 -1.84 4.87 14.71
N ARG A 65 -0.90 4.52 15.58
CA ARG A 65 0.52 4.49 15.26
C ARG A 65 0.87 3.18 14.57
N TYR A 66 1.59 3.26 13.45
CA TYR A 66 2.08 2.11 12.72
C TYR A 66 3.61 2.08 12.76
N ASP A 67 4.18 0.89 12.97
CA ASP A 67 5.63 0.71 12.94
C ASP A 67 6.18 0.66 11.52
N CYS A 68 5.37 0.16 10.58
CA CYS A 68 5.74 0.06 9.18
C CYS A 68 4.55 0.41 8.29
N ILE A 69 4.85 1.12 7.20
CA ILE A 69 3.88 1.48 6.19
C ILE A 69 4.43 1.01 4.85
N VAL A 70 3.70 0.13 4.16
CA VAL A 70 4.07 -0.28 2.81
C VAL A 70 3.22 0.47 1.80
N ILE A 71 3.86 0.98 0.75
CA ILE A 71 3.20 1.72 -0.32
C ILE A 71 3.27 0.88 -1.59
N GLY A 72 2.12 0.57 -2.16
CA GLY A 72 1.99 -0.35 -3.26
C GLY A 72 2.53 0.19 -4.59
N ALA A 73 3.01 -0.73 -5.41
CA ALA A 73 3.53 -0.42 -6.74
C ALA A 73 2.49 0.27 -7.63
N GLY A 74 1.22 -0.02 -7.43
CA GLY A 74 0.12 0.62 -8.19
C GLY A 74 0.02 2.13 -8.00
N LEU A 75 0.51 2.66 -6.88
CA LEU A 75 0.60 4.10 -6.65
C LEU A 75 1.90 4.71 -7.16
N ARG A 76 2.96 3.92 -7.26
CA ARG A 76 4.31 4.39 -7.54
C ARG A 76 4.71 4.25 -9.01
N GLN A 77 4.37 3.13 -9.65
CA GLN A 77 4.84 2.82 -11.00
C GLN A 77 4.15 3.60 -12.12
N PRO A 78 2.83 3.86 -12.07
CA PRO A 78 2.20 4.65 -13.14
C PRO A 78 2.73 6.09 -13.15
N PRO A 79 3.32 6.56 -14.27
CA PRO A 79 3.90 7.91 -14.31
C PRO A 79 2.88 9.01 -14.04
N GLU A 80 1.63 8.83 -14.45
CA GLU A 80 0.55 9.80 -14.24
C GLU A 80 0.15 9.94 -12.78
N LEU A 81 0.52 8.98 -11.92
CA LEU A 81 0.24 9.04 -10.48
C LEU A 81 1.40 9.61 -9.66
N LEU A 82 2.45 10.12 -10.31
CA LEU A 82 3.57 10.71 -9.57
C LEU A 82 3.14 11.79 -8.58
N PRO A 83 2.27 12.74 -8.94
CA PRO A 83 1.82 13.75 -7.96
C PRO A 83 1.09 13.14 -6.75
N LEU A 84 0.29 12.10 -6.97
CA LEU A 84 -0.36 11.40 -5.86
C LEU A 84 0.66 10.68 -5.00
N PHE A 85 1.62 9.99 -5.61
CA PHE A 85 2.69 9.30 -4.89
C PHE A 85 3.48 10.27 -4.01
N GLU A 86 3.83 11.45 -4.54
CA GLU A 86 4.51 12.47 -3.76
C GLU A 86 3.69 12.91 -2.54
N LYS A 87 2.38 13.11 -2.72
CA LYS A 87 1.49 13.46 -1.60
C LYS A 87 1.48 12.36 -0.55
N VAL A 88 1.42 11.10 -0.96
CA VAL A 88 1.43 9.96 -0.03
C VAL A 88 2.72 9.97 0.80
N ILE A 89 3.87 10.12 0.15
CA ILE A 89 5.16 10.15 0.84
C ILE A 89 5.22 11.31 1.83
N ASN A 90 4.78 12.49 1.43
CA ASN A 90 4.82 13.65 2.31
C ASN A 90 3.84 13.55 3.48
N LEU A 91 2.66 12.96 3.27
CA LEU A 91 1.74 12.69 4.37
C LEU A 91 2.33 11.72 5.38
N VAL A 92 2.94 10.63 4.91
CA VAL A 92 3.60 9.66 5.79
C VAL A 92 4.74 10.31 6.55
N HIS A 93 5.58 11.07 5.87
CA HIS A 93 6.69 11.79 6.50
C HIS A 93 6.21 12.76 7.57
N GLN A 94 5.13 13.46 7.32
CA GLN A 94 4.59 14.50 8.22
C GLN A 94 3.82 13.88 9.40
N LEU A 95 2.99 12.87 9.14
CA LEU A 95 2.06 12.32 10.14
C LEU A 95 2.57 11.07 10.84
N ALA A 96 3.55 10.37 10.25
CA ALA A 96 4.12 9.14 10.80
C ALA A 96 5.64 9.11 10.68
N PRO A 97 6.36 10.11 11.22
CA PRO A 97 7.81 10.26 11.01
C PRO A 97 8.63 9.13 11.61
N HIS A 98 8.08 8.37 12.54
CA HIS A 98 8.75 7.25 13.20
C HIS A 98 8.48 5.91 12.48
N SER A 99 7.58 5.88 11.51
CA SER A 99 7.26 4.65 10.78
C SER A 99 8.33 4.34 9.75
N ARG A 100 8.64 3.06 9.59
CA ARG A 100 9.45 2.61 8.46
C ARG A 100 8.59 2.59 7.21
N ILE A 101 9.17 2.93 6.07
CA ILE A 101 8.46 2.94 4.78
C ILE A 101 9.04 1.82 3.93
N ALA A 102 8.16 0.97 3.40
CA ALA A 102 8.52 -0.12 2.51
C ALA A 102 7.77 0.01 1.19
N PHE A 103 8.38 -0.51 0.13
CA PHE A 103 7.78 -0.53 -1.21
C PHE A 103 7.76 -1.96 -1.72
N ASN A 104 6.59 -2.44 -2.13
CA ASN A 104 6.54 -3.67 -2.89
C ASN A 104 6.85 -3.39 -4.37
N SER A 105 7.22 -4.40 -5.12
CA SER A 105 7.44 -4.28 -6.56
C SER A 105 6.24 -4.75 -7.37
N THR A 106 5.42 -5.63 -6.78
CA THR A 106 4.17 -6.12 -7.35
C THR A 106 3.17 -6.34 -6.22
N PRO A 107 1.89 -6.61 -6.52
CA PRO A 107 0.93 -6.98 -5.47
C PRO A 107 1.26 -8.30 -4.75
N ALA A 108 2.20 -9.08 -5.27
CA ALA A 108 2.51 -10.42 -4.76
C ALA A 108 3.73 -10.47 -3.82
N ASP A 109 4.44 -9.37 -3.59
CA ASP A 109 5.67 -9.36 -2.77
C ASP A 109 5.62 -8.40 -1.58
N THR A 110 4.42 -8.10 -1.08
CA THR A 110 4.25 -7.17 0.05
C THR A 110 4.91 -7.71 1.34
N LEU A 111 4.77 -9.00 1.62
CA LEU A 111 5.40 -9.61 2.80
C LEU A 111 6.92 -9.44 2.75
N GLU A 112 7.53 -9.73 1.62
CA GLU A 112 8.98 -9.61 1.43
C GLU A 112 9.44 -8.15 1.58
N ALA A 113 8.64 -7.20 1.10
CA ALA A 113 8.95 -5.78 1.27
C ALA A 113 9.00 -5.39 2.74
N VAL A 114 8.03 -5.83 3.52
CA VAL A 114 7.98 -5.55 4.96
C VAL A 114 9.11 -6.25 5.70
N GLN A 115 9.47 -7.47 5.30
CA GLN A 115 10.55 -8.24 5.93
C GLN A 115 11.92 -7.58 5.80
N ARG A 116 12.11 -6.71 4.80
CA ARG A 116 13.36 -5.95 4.68
C ARG A 116 13.57 -4.95 5.82
N TRP A 117 12.49 -4.51 6.48
CA TRP A 117 12.51 -3.42 7.45
C TRP A 117 12.03 -3.83 8.84
N MET A 118 11.26 -4.91 8.93
CA MET A 118 10.64 -5.37 10.17
C MET A 118 10.99 -6.83 10.42
N ALA A 119 11.24 -7.17 11.68
CA ALA A 119 11.32 -8.56 12.08
C ALA A 119 9.92 -9.16 12.03
N VAL A 120 9.77 -10.29 11.34
CA VAL A 120 8.50 -11.03 11.26
C VAL A 120 8.76 -12.50 11.59
N ASP A 121 7.76 -13.12 12.19
CA ASP A 121 7.84 -14.53 12.59
C ASP A 121 7.62 -15.49 11.41
#